data_d43d83abac3de8c75342a9fbf6e830bb
#
_entry.id   d43d83abac3de8c75342a9fbf6e830bb
#
_cell.length_a   1.000
_cell.length_b   1.000
_cell.length_c   1.000
_cell.angle_alpha   90.00
_cell.angle_beta   90.00
_cell.angle_gamma   90.00
#
_symmetry.space_group_name_H-M   'P 1'
#
loop_
_entity.id
_entity.type
_entity.pdbx_description
1 polymer ?
#
loop_
_entity_poly.entity_id
_entity_poly.type
_entity_poly.pdbx_seq_one_letter_code
_entity_poly.pdbx_strand_id
1 'polypeptide(L)'
;EASFDQHGQEGIDYLLETLNQEEDESQRILIVYFLAKILSKVRHRDFYASSCKQLLPILLSLLPSPEASNRRKLIIALGWIGSIGEIEILGQHLLTDQDALCRAWSASSLMQLSFHQVKKEILMEKTKDLFCEAIIEEKDLQACALMIKAGQVLFGKKWIPTSAVENLEVEKIEKARKSAIRFLKKQRAQVVEKSYRKETAEILTKDDCV
;
A
#
# COMPACT_ATOMS: atom_id res chain seq x y z
N GLU A 1 9.91 4.70 -23.03
CA GLU A 1 9.64 3.42 -22.34
C GLU A 1 9.92 2.21 -23.22
N ALA A 2 9.49 2.18 -24.49
CA ALA A 2 9.67 1.02 -25.36
C ALA A 2 11.15 0.65 -25.64
N SER A 3 12.08 1.60 -25.60
CA SER A 3 13.51 1.32 -25.84
C SER A 3 14.22 0.74 -24.61
N PHE A 4 13.72 1.01 -23.40
CA PHE A 4 14.32 0.50 -22.17
C PHE A 4 14.03 -0.98 -21.93
N ASP A 5 12.86 -1.46 -22.35
CA ASP A 5 12.49 -2.89 -22.27
C ASP A 5 13.43 -3.80 -23.09
N GLN A 6 14.19 -3.21 -24.04
CA GLN A 6 15.17 -3.93 -24.88
C GLN A 6 16.53 -4.11 -24.21
N HIS A 7 16.91 -3.26 -23.25
CA HIS A 7 18.22 -3.30 -22.59
C HIS A 7 18.29 -4.25 -21.38
N GLY A 8 17.14 -4.78 -20.92
CA GLY A 8 17.11 -5.79 -19.86
C GLY A 8 17.84 -5.35 -18.59
N GLN A 9 18.71 -6.21 -18.06
CA GLN A 9 19.48 -5.94 -16.84
C GLN A 9 20.44 -4.75 -17.00
N GLU A 10 21.14 -4.63 -18.13
CA GLU A 10 22.10 -3.55 -18.36
C GLU A 10 21.46 -2.16 -18.25
N GLY A 11 20.22 -2.01 -18.71
CA GLY A 11 19.47 -0.76 -18.56
C GLY A 11 19.11 -0.45 -17.10
N ILE A 12 18.79 -1.46 -16.31
CA ILE A 12 18.53 -1.31 -14.88
C ILE A 12 19.81 -0.92 -14.14
N ASP A 13 20.92 -1.61 -14.43
CA ASP A 13 22.20 -1.35 -13.78
C ASP A 13 22.70 0.08 -14.11
N TYR A 14 22.55 0.53 -15.35
CA TYR A 14 22.83 1.91 -15.75
C TYR A 14 22.01 2.94 -14.98
N LEU A 15 20.70 2.71 -14.82
CA LEU A 15 19.84 3.63 -14.03
C LEU A 15 20.16 3.61 -12.55
N LEU A 16 20.54 2.47 -11.98
CA LEU A 16 20.99 2.37 -10.58
C LEU A 16 22.32 3.13 -10.38
N GLU A 17 23.24 3.02 -11.32
CA GLU A 17 24.48 3.79 -11.29
C GLU A 17 24.21 5.30 -11.41
N THR A 18 23.37 5.72 -12.36
CA THR A 18 22.93 7.11 -12.50
C THR A 18 22.29 7.63 -11.23
N LEU A 19 21.41 6.84 -10.57
CA LEU A 19 20.76 7.18 -9.32
C LEU A 19 21.77 7.43 -8.18
N ASN A 20 22.86 6.66 -8.15
CA ASN A 20 23.89 6.80 -7.13
C ASN A 20 24.78 8.04 -7.35
N GLN A 21 24.89 8.51 -8.59
CA GLN A 21 25.69 9.69 -8.96
C GLN A 21 24.88 11.00 -8.94
N GLU A 22 23.54 10.91 -8.98
CA GLU A 22 22.66 12.07 -9.00
C GLU A 22 22.58 12.72 -7.61
N GLU A 23 22.76 14.04 -7.54
CA GLU A 23 22.71 14.83 -6.32
C GLU A 23 21.37 15.53 -6.11
N ASP A 24 20.65 15.86 -7.18
CA ASP A 24 19.33 16.50 -7.09
C ASP A 24 18.27 15.53 -6.60
N GLU A 25 17.64 15.83 -5.47
CA GLU A 25 16.65 14.96 -4.83
C GLU A 25 15.45 14.69 -5.77
N SER A 26 14.99 15.69 -6.50
CA SER A 26 13.83 15.53 -7.39
C SER A 26 14.14 14.62 -8.57
N GLN A 27 15.36 14.72 -9.13
CA GLN A 27 15.82 13.82 -10.18
C GLN A 27 16.02 12.40 -9.64
N ARG A 28 16.61 12.24 -8.47
CA ARG A 28 16.73 10.93 -7.80
C ARG A 28 15.37 10.27 -7.62
N ILE A 29 14.36 11.01 -7.13
CA ILE A 29 12.99 10.51 -6.97
C ILE A 29 12.38 10.10 -8.31
N LEU A 30 12.62 10.87 -9.36
CA LEU A 30 12.15 10.54 -10.70
C LEU A 30 12.77 9.23 -11.21
N ILE A 31 14.08 9.06 -11.05
CA ILE A 31 14.79 7.83 -11.43
C ILE A 31 14.25 6.63 -10.64
N VAL A 32 14.11 6.76 -9.31
CA VAL A 32 13.52 5.72 -8.44
C VAL A 32 12.12 5.32 -8.91
N TYR A 33 11.27 6.30 -9.21
CA TYR A 33 9.92 6.07 -9.71
C TYR A 33 9.91 5.29 -11.04
N PHE A 34 10.79 5.67 -12.00
CA PHE A 34 10.92 4.96 -13.26
C PHE A 34 11.47 3.56 -13.10
N LEU A 35 12.51 3.37 -12.28
CA LEU A 35 13.05 2.05 -11.95
C LEU A 35 11.97 1.13 -11.36
N ALA A 36 11.24 1.60 -10.36
CA ALA A 36 10.16 0.83 -9.75
C ALA A 36 9.07 0.46 -10.77
N LYS A 37 8.70 1.40 -11.66
CA LYS A 37 7.74 1.17 -12.73
C LYS A 37 8.21 0.11 -13.73
N ILE A 38 9.48 0.14 -14.13
CA ILE A 38 10.08 -0.86 -15.05
C ILE A 38 10.11 -2.21 -14.33
N LEU A 39 10.67 -2.27 -13.11
CA LEU A 39 10.75 -3.50 -12.33
C LEU A 39 9.38 -4.15 -12.12
N SER A 40 8.33 -3.35 -11.92
CA SER A 40 6.96 -3.87 -11.77
C SER A 40 6.46 -4.69 -12.96
N LYS A 41 7.00 -4.47 -14.16
CA LYS A 41 6.66 -5.18 -15.40
C LYS A 41 7.51 -6.42 -15.64
N VAL A 42 8.71 -6.47 -15.05
CA VAL A 42 9.70 -7.53 -15.30
C VAL A 42 9.93 -8.46 -14.09
N ARG A 43 8.91 -8.64 -13.25
CA ARG A 43 8.98 -9.45 -12.02
C ARG A 43 9.42 -10.89 -12.23
N HIS A 44 9.26 -11.42 -13.43
CA HIS A 44 9.64 -12.77 -13.83
C HIS A 44 11.12 -12.91 -14.21
N ARG A 45 11.87 -11.81 -14.25
CA ARG A 45 13.28 -11.80 -14.64
C ARG A 45 14.18 -12.09 -13.43
N ASP A 46 15.28 -12.79 -13.64
CA ASP A 46 16.21 -13.22 -12.59
C ASP A 46 16.82 -12.06 -11.80
N PHE A 47 17.05 -10.92 -12.47
CA PHE A 47 17.59 -9.72 -11.85
C PHE A 47 16.58 -8.94 -10.98
N TYR A 48 15.27 -9.23 -11.05
CA TYR A 48 14.24 -8.46 -10.36
C TYR A 48 14.50 -8.35 -8.85
N ALA A 49 14.73 -9.46 -8.18
CA ALA A 49 14.88 -9.49 -6.73
C ALA A 49 16.13 -8.72 -6.26
N SER A 50 17.26 -8.85 -6.97
CA SER A 50 18.49 -8.13 -6.67
C SER A 50 18.36 -6.63 -6.88
N SER A 51 17.70 -6.21 -7.98
CA SER A 51 17.45 -4.81 -8.27
C SER A 51 16.49 -4.16 -7.25
N CYS A 52 15.42 -4.85 -6.85
CA CYS A 52 14.55 -4.36 -5.79
C CYS A 52 15.27 -4.22 -4.46
N LYS A 53 16.14 -5.17 -4.10
CA LYS A 53 16.97 -5.10 -2.88
C LYS A 53 17.90 -3.89 -2.85
N GLN A 54 18.41 -3.46 -4.00
CA GLN A 54 19.23 -2.25 -4.12
C GLN A 54 18.38 -0.98 -4.09
N LEU A 55 17.23 -0.97 -4.77
CA LEU A 55 16.40 0.22 -4.93
C LEU A 55 15.60 0.58 -3.67
N LEU A 56 15.09 -0.41 -2.91
CA LEU A 56 14.23 -0.19 -1.76
C LEU A 56 14.85 0.69 -0.67
N PRO A 57 16.10 0.50 -0.22
CA PRO A 57 16.73 1.38 0.77
C PRO A 57 16.83 2.84 0.31
N ILE A 58 17.15 3.06 -0.97
CA ILE A 58 17.22 4.41 -1.56
C ILE A 58 15.83 5.04 -1.59
N LEU A 59 14.81 4.30 -2.02
CA LEU A 59 13.43 4.75 -2.04
C LEU A 59 12.97 5.17 -0.64
N LEU A 60 13.22 4.33 0.36
CA LEU A 60 12.84 4.60 1.75
C LEU A 60 13.57 5.82 2.32
N SER A 61 14.84 6.05 1.97
CA SER A 61 15.59 7.23 2.39
C SER A 61 15.06 8.55 1.81
N LEU A 62 14.45 8.50 0.62
CA LEU A 62 13.86 9.65 -0.07
C LEU A 62 12.40 9.91 0.34
N LEU A 63 11.73 8.93 0.97
CA LEU A 63 10.30 9.01 1.30
C LEU A 63 9.91 10.20 2.20
N PRO A 64 10.77 10.70 3.13
CA PRO A 64 10.48 11.88 3.93
C PRO A 64 10.51 13.22 3.15
N SER A 65 10.58 13.19 1.82
CA SER A 65 10.61 14.42 0.99
C SER A 65 9.52 15.43 1.41
N PRO A 66 9.84 16.72 1.54
CA PRO A 66 8.88 17.76 1.93
C PRO A 66 7.77 17.95 0.87
N GLU A 67 8.10 17.69 -0.39
CA GLU A 67 7.18 17.86 -1.52
C GLU A 67 6.18 16.70 -1.61
N ALA A 68 4.88 16.99 -1.45
CA ALA A 68 3.83 15.98 -1.53
C ALA A 68 3.81 15.23 -2.88
N SER A 69 4.13 15.92 -3.98
CA SER A 69 4.21 15.31 -5.31
C SER A 69 5.32 14.26 -5.40
N ASN A 70 6.43 14.46 -4.70
CA ASN A 70 7.54 13.54 -4.62
C ASN A 70 7.21 12.36 -3.71
N ARG A 71 6.65 12.61 -2.52
CA ARG A 71 6.15 11.54 -1.64
C ARG A 71 5.15 10.62 -2.34
N ARG A 72 4.21 11.19 -3.11
CA ARG A 72 3.24 10.39 -3.90
C ARG A 72 3.92 9.44 -4.88
N LYS A 73 4.94 9.90 -5.62
CA LYS A 73 5.71 9.04 -6.53
C LYS A 73 6.36 7.86 -5.78
N LEU A 74 6.97 8.15 -4.63
CA LEU A 74 7.65 7.14 -3.81
C LEU A 74 6.65 6.15 -3.18
N ILE A 75 5.52 6.62 -2.67
CA ILE A 75 4.43 5.78 -2.16
C ILE A 75 3.91 4.83 -3.26
N ILE A 76 3.68 5.33 -4.47
CA ILE A 76 3.27 4.51 -5.62
C ILE A 76 4.34 3.48 -5.96
N ALA A 77 5.61 3.89 -5.98
CA ALA A 77 6.74 3.00 -6.24
C ALA A 77 6.82 1.87 -5.20
N LEU A 78 6.60 2.17 -3.91
CA LEU A 78 6.48 1.15 -2.85
C LEU A 78 5.36 0.16 -3.13
N GLY A 79 4.22 0.60 -3.63
CA GLY A 79 3.12 -0.29 -4.03
C GLY A 79 3.51 -1.26 -5.15
N TRP A 80 4.44 -0.87 -6.02
CA TRP A 80 4.89 -1.71 -7.14
C TRP A 80 5.97 -2.73 -6.79
N ILE A 81 6.93 -2.38 -5.93
CA ILE A 81 8.11 -3.20 -5.65
C ILE A 81 8.26 -3.61 -4.19
N GLY A 82 7.46 -3.02 -3.29
CA GLY A 82 7.47 -3.33 -1.87
C GLY A 82 6.96 -4.73 -1.55
N SER A 83 7.16 -5.14 -0.31
CA SER A 83 6.83 -6.45 0.22
C SER A 83 6.06 -6.33 1.55
N ILE A 84 6.05 -7.39 2.33
CA ILE A 84 5.45 -7.40 3.68
C ILE A 84 6.12 -6.40 4.64
N GLY A 85 7.41 -6.09 4.44
CA GLY A 85 8.18 -5.16 5.26
C GLY A 85 7.69 -3.70 5.13
N GLU A 86 7.13 -3.34 3.99
CA GLU A 86 6.71 -1.97 3.70
C GLU A 86 5.26 -1.67 4.12
N ILE A 87 4.52 -2.66 4.65
CA ILE A 87 3.13 -2.46 5.11
C ILE A 87 3.05 -1.41 6.22
N GLU A 88 3.99 -1.42 7.16
CA GLU A 88 3.98 -0.50 8.31
C GLU A 88 4.18 0.95 7.87
N ILE A 89 5.16 1.22 7.02
CA ILE A 89 5.43 2.58 6.54
C ILE A 89 4.31 3.09 5.63
N LEU A 90 3.73 2.24 4.77
CA LEU A 90 2.56 2.60 3.99
C LEU A 90 1.34 2.86 4.89
N GLY A 91 1.17 2.08 5.97
CA GLY A 91 0.15 2.30 6.97
C GLY A 91 0.31 3.63 7.71
N GLN A 92 1.54 4.00 8.06
CA GLN A 92 1.84 5.30 8.66
C GLN A 92 1.46 6.44 7.71
N HIS A 93 1.88 6.41 6.45
CA HIS A 93 1.49 7.43 5.47
C HIS A 93 -0.02 7.47 5.22
N LEU A 94 -0.71 6.32 5.23
CA LEU A 94 -2.16 6.24 5.12
C LEU A 94 -2.87 7.03 6.23
N LEU A 95 -2.36 6.97 7.45
CA LEU A 95 -3.00 7.61 8.61
C LEU A 95 -2.54 9.05 8.84
N THR A 96 -1.27 9.36 8.58
CA THR A 96 -0.65 10.59 9.12
C THR A 96 -0.03 11.51 8.08
N ASP A 97 0.03 11.14 6.79
CA ASP A 97 0.57 12.07 5.79
C ASP A 97 -0.28 13.35 5.73
N GLN A 98 0.38 14.49 5.67
CA GLN A 98 -0.29 15.79 5.61
C GLN A 98 -1.10 15.98 4.31
N ASP A 99 -0.65 15.40 3.21
CA ASP A 99 -1.31 15.47 1.91
C ASP A 99 -2.37 14.36 1.76
N ALA A 100 -3.61 14.75 1.47
CA ALA A 100 -4.73 13.83 1.32
C ALA A 100 -4.51 12.79 0.21
N LEU A 101 -3.89 13.18 -0.90
CA LEU A 101 -3.60 12.25 -1.99
C LEU A 101 -2.46 11.29 -1.63
N CYS A 102 -1.47 11.71 -0.82
CA CYS A 102 -0.47 10.79 -0.28
C CYS A 102 -1.15 9.71 0.58
N ARG A 103 -2.10 10.07 1.45
CA ARG A 103 -2.89 9.10 2.22
C ARG A 103 -3.67 8.16 1.30
N ALA A 104 -4.36 8.68 0.30
CA ALA A 104 -5.12 7.88 -0.67
C ALA A 104 -4.25 6.93 -1.48
N TRP A 105 -3.09 7.38 -1.93
CA TRP A 105 -2.14 6.54 -2.66
C TRP A 105 -1.50 5.47 -1.77
N SER A 106 -1.33 5.73 -0.47
CA SER A 106 -0.89 4.71 0.49
C SER A 106 -1.90 3.56 0.60
N ALA A 107 -3.20 3.87 0.65
CA ALA A 107 -4.25 2.85 0.57
C ALA A 107 -4.17 2.02 -0.73
N SER A 108 -3.97 2.70 -1.86
CA SER A 108 -3.82 2.05 -3.17
C SER A 108 -2.57 1.19 -3.24
N SER A 109 -1.46 1.63 -2.66
CA SER A 109 -0.19 0.89 -2.62
C SER A 109 -0.29 -0.35 -1.73
N LEU A 110 -0.94 -0.26 -0.56
CA LEU A 110 -1.25 -1.42 0.27
C LEU A 110 -2.10 -2.44 -0.50
N MET A 111 -3.14 -2.01 -1.21
CA MET A 111 -3.92 -2.90 -2.07
C MET A 111 -3.05 -3.53 -3.17
N GLN A 112 -2.14 -2.76 -3.77
CA GLN A 112 -1.28 -3.20 -4.87
C GLN A 112 -0.35 -4.34 -4.45
N LEU A 113 0.16 -4.35 -3.21
CA LEU A 113 0.98 -5.44 -2.66
C LEU A 113 0.26 -6.81 -2.74
N SER A 114 -1.08 -6.84 -2.68
CA SER A 114 -1.86 -8.08 -2.77
C SER A 114 -1.80 -8.76 -4.15
N PHE A 115 -1.35 -8.06 -5.18
CA PHE A 115 -1.27 -8.61 -6.53
C PHE A 115 0.05 -9.29 -6.85
N HIS A 116 1.08 -9.15 -5.99
CA HIS A 116 2.39 -9.67 -6.33
C HIS A 116 3.27 -10.18 -5.19
N GLN A 117 3.34 -9.50 -4.05
CA GLN A 117 4.37 -9.81 -3.03
C GLN A 117 3.79 -10.34 -1.71
N VAL A 118 2.57 -10.00 -1.37
CA VAL A 118 2.00 -10.33 -0.08
C VAL A 118 0.71 -11.13 -0.24
N LYS A 119 0.60 -12.25 0.46
CA LYS A 119 -0.65 -13.01 0.49
C LYS A 119 -1.78 -12.12 0.98
N LYS A 120 -2.88 -12.14 0.25
CA LYS A 120 -4.04 -11.26 0.46
C LYS A 120 -4.58 -11.35 1.88
N GLU A 121 -4.62 -12.56 2.44
CA GLU A 121 -5.12 -12.82 3.80
C GLU A 121 -4.28 -12.11 4.86
N ILE A 122 -2.94 -12.19 4.73
CA ILE A 122 -2.00 -11.50 5.62
C ILE A 122 -2.18 -9.98 5.53
N LEU A 123 -2.30 -9.48 4.30
CA LEU A 123 -2.48 -8.05 4.06
C LEU A 123 -3.80 -7.55 4.64
N MET A 124 -4.91 -8.29 4.43
CA MET A 124 -6.22 -7.98 5.01
C MET A 124 -6.16 -7.93 6.54
N GLU A 125 -5.49 -8.89 7.16
CA GLU A 125 -5.33 -8.94 8.63
C GLU A 125 -4.55 -7.72 9.15
N LYS A 126 -3.40 -7.42 8.54
CA LYS A 126 -2.53 -6.32 8.97
C LYS A 126 -3.11 -4.92 8.71
N THR A 127 -3.99 -4.77 7.72
CA THR A 127 -4.42 -3.45 7.24
C THR A 127 -5.87 -3.10 7.53
N LYS A 128 -6.70 -4.03 8.00
CA LYS A 128 -8.14 -3.77 8.24
C LYS A 128 -8.39 -2.60 9.19
N ASP A 129 -7.63 -2.53 10.29
CA ASP A 129 -7.78 -1.47 11.28
C ASP A 129 -7.25 -0.14 10.74
N LEU A 130 -6.15 -0.14 9.99
CA LEU A 130 -5.61 1.02 9.29
C LEU A 130 -6.62 1.61 8.29
N PHE A 131 -7.22 0.77 7.45
CA PHE A 131 -8.27 1.22 6.52
C PHE A 131 -9.51 1.73 7.24
N CYS A 132 -9.92 1.09 8.35
CA CYS A 132 -11.06 1.52 9.13
C CYS A 132 -10.84 2.92 9.71
N GLU A 133 -9.70 3.15 10.34
CA GLU A 133 -9.31 4.43 10.93
C GLU A 133 -9.16 5.51 9.86
N ALA A 134 -8.39 5.24 8.80
CA ALA A 134 -8.19 6.18 7.72
C ALA A 134 -9.52 6.62 7.07
N ILE A 135 -10.44 5.69 6.79
CA ILE A 135 -11.74 6.02 6.19
C ILE A 135 -12.62 6.83 7.18
N ILE A 136 -12.52 6.59 8.49
CA ILE A 136 -13.26 7.36 9.50
C ILE A 136 -12.76 8.79 9.59
N GLU A 137 -11.45 8.99 9.61
CA GLU A 137 -10.84 10.30 9.88
C GLU A 137 -10.64 11.15 8.62
N GLU A 138 -10.72 10.55 7.41
CA GLU A 138 -10.48 11.30 6.16
C GLU A 138 -11.56 12.37 5.91
N LYS A 139 -11.10 13.60 5.71
CA LYS A 139 -11.96 14.76 5.45
C LYS A 139 -12.03 15.14 3.97
N ASP A 140 -10.99 14.80 3.20
CA ASP A 140 -10.99 15.03 1.77
C ASP A 140 -11.83 13.97 1.07
N LEU A 141 -12.84 14.43 0.32
CA LEU A 141 -13.81 13.54 -0.32
C LEU A 141 -13.18 12.64 -1.39
N GLN A 142 -12.22 13.17 -2.15
CA GLN A 142 -11.53 12.43 -3.21
C GLN A 142 -10.62 11.36 -2.60
N ALA A 143 -9.86 11.72 -1.58
CA ALA A 143 -9.01 10.77 -0.86
C ALA A 143 -9.85 9.66 -0.21
N CYS A 144 -10.95 10.01 0.46
CA CYS A 144 -11.88 9.04 1.04
C CYS A 144 -12.43 8.06 0.00
N ALA A 145 -12.86 8.56 -1.16
CA ALA A 145 -13.38 7.73 -2.25
C ALA A 145 -12.31 6.74 -2.77
N LEU A 146 -11.06 7.20 -2.94
CA LEU A 146 -9.94 6.37 -3.37
C LEU A 146 -9.56 5.31 -2.32
N MET A 147 -9.55 5.66 -1.03
CA MET A 147 -9.33 4.71 0.07
C MET A 147 -10.40 3.62 0.10
N ILE A 148 -11.69 4.01 -0.02
CA ILE A 148 -12.81 3.07 -0.10
C ILE A 148 -12.65 2.15 -1.31
N LYS A 149 -12.24 2.69 -2.47
CA LYS A 149 -12.00 1.91 -3.69
C LYS A 149 -10.87 0.91 -3.53
N ALA A 150 -9.76 1.31 -2.93
CA ALA A 150 -8.64 0.41 -2.63
C ALA A 150 -9.06 -0.68 -1.65
N GLY A 151 -9.71 -0.31 -0.54
CA GLY A 151 -10.23 -1.26 0.44
C GLY A 151 -11.25 -2.23 -0.17
N GLN A 152 -12.14 -1.76 -1.05
CA GLN A 152 -13.10 -2.61 -1.77
C GLN A 152 -12.40 -3.75 -2.52
N VAL A 153 -11.32 -3.46 -3.21
CA VAL A 153 -10.53 -4.46 -3.96
C VAL A 153 -9.81 -5.40 -3.00
N LEU A 154 -9.13 -4.86 -2.00
CA LEU A 154 -8.37 -5.63 -1.03
C LEU A 154 -9.27 -6.59 -0.23
N PHE A 155 -10.40 -6.11 0.29
CA PHE A 155 -11.31 -6.92 1.11
C PHE A 155 -12.36 -7.70 0.31
N GLY A 156 -12.31 -7.63 -1.04
CA GLY A 156 -13.22 -8.37 -1.93
C GLY A 156 -14.70 -7.96 -1.76
N LYS A 157 -14.96 -6.67 -1.58
CA LYS A 157 -16.31 -6.12 -1.40
C LYS A 157 -16.72 -5.20 -2.55
N LYS A 158 -17.99 -4.87 -2.63
CA LYS A 158 -18.54 -3.90 -3.57
C LYS A 158 -19.20 -2.77 -2.79
N TRP A 159 -18.46 -1.71 -2.51
CA TRP A 159 -18.96 -0.56 -1.75
C TRP A 159 -19.29 0.63 -2.64
N ILE A 160 -18.40 0.92 -3.61
CA ILE A 160 -18.50 2.11 -4.45
C ILE A 160 -18.29 1.77 -5.93
N PRO A 161 -19.15 2.24 -6.85
CA PRO A 161 -18.89 2.13 -8.28
C PRO A 161 -17.79 3.07 -8.72
N THR A 162 -17.04 2.68 -9.76
CA THR A 162 -15.91 3.48 -10.28
C THR A 162 -16.37 4.87 -10.74
N SER A 163 -17.54 4.96 -11.41
CA SER A 163 -18.11 6.24 -11.85
C SER A 163 -18.36 7.21 -10.69
N ALA A 164 -18.77 6.72 -9.52
CA ALA A 164 -18.98 7.59 -8.36
C ALA A 164 -17.67 8.16 -7.79
N VAL A 165 -16.55 7.44 -7.94
CA VAL A 165 -15.20 7.95 -7.59
C VAL A 165 -14.75 8.99 -8.61
N GLU A 166 -14.90 8.71 -9.90
CA GLU A 166 -14.50 9.60 -11.00
C GLU A 166 -15.28 10.92 -11.02
N ASN A 167 -16.58 10.86 -10.73
CA ASN A 167 -17.47 12.02 -10.73
C ASN A 167 -17.61 12.67 -9.35
N LEU A 168 -16.90 12.18 -8.32
CA LEU A 168 -16.99 12.65 -6.93
C LEU A 168 -18.43 12.75 -6.42
N GLU A 169 -19.25 11.70 -6.65
CA GLU A 169 -20.65 11.65 -6.26
C GLU A 169 -20.80 11.54 -4.73
N VAL A 170 -20.97 12.69 -4.06
CA VAL A 170 -20.94 12.83 -2.59
C VAL A 170 -21.84 11.80 -1.89
N GLU A 171 -23.11 11.69 -2.29
CA GLU A 171 -24.08 10.78 -1.64
C GLU A 171 -23.64 9.31 -1.75
N LYS A 172 -23.12 8.88 -2.91
CA LYS A 172 -22.65 7.52 -3.11
C LYS A 172 -21.36 7.25 -2.32
N ILE A 173 -20.46 8.24 -2.23
CA ILE A 173 -19.23 8.13 -1.45
C ILE A 173 -19.57 7.99 0.04
N GLU A 174 -20.44 8.84 0.59
CA GLU A 174 -20.84 8.77 2.00
C GLU A 174 -21.60 7.47 2.34
N LYS A 175 -22.44 6.97 1.45
CA LYS A 175 -23.08 5.66 1.60
C LYS A 175 -22.06 4.52 1.63
N ALA A 176 -21.08 4.57 0.72
CA ALA A 176 -20.00 3.59 0.65
C ALA A 176 -19.10 3.67 1.89
N ARG A 177 -18.78 4.89 2.39
CA ARG A 177 -18.03 5.12 3.63
C ARG A 177 -18.69 4.41 4.82
N LYS A 178 -19.98 4.64 5.04
CA LYS A 178 -20.75 3.97 6.12
C LYS A 178 -20.71 2.44 5.98
N SER A 179 -20.81 1.93 4.76
CA SER A 179 -20.80 0.49 4.48
C SER A 179 -19.42 -0.13 4.72
N ALA A 180 -18.35 0.53 4.30
CA ALA A 180 -16.97 0.10 4.51
C ALA A 180 -16.63 0.07 6.01
N ILE A 181 -16.92 1.15 6.74
CA ILE A 181 -16.68 1.23 8.19
C ILE A 181 -17.43 0.12 8.94
N ARG A 182 -18.70 -0.11 8.62
CA ARG A 182 -19.50 -1.18 9.25
C ARG A 182 -18.88 -2.56 9.03
N PHE A 183 -18.42 -2.84 7.82
CA PHE A 183 -17.76 -4.10 7.48
C PHE A 183 -16.45 -4.27 8.25
N LEU A 184 -15.56 -3.26 8.21
CA LEU A 184 -14.25 -3.31 8.85
C LEU A 184 -14.34 -3.46 10.37
N LYS A 185 -15.27 -2.74 11.02
CA LYS A 185 -15.53 -2.88 12.47
C LYS A 185 -16.04 -4.27 12.84
N LYS A 186 -16.93 -4.88 12.05
CA LYS A 186 -17.43 -6.25 12.28
C LYS A 186 -16.31 -7.28 12.21
N GLN A 187 -15.38 -7.15 11.27
CA GLN A 187 -14.21 -8.01 11.15
C GLN A 187 -13.30 -7.92 12.39
N ARG A 188 -13.15 -6.73 12.97
CA ARG A 188 -12.39 -6.53 14.21
C ARG A 188 -12.99 -7.30 15.39
N ALA A 189 -14.30 -7.22 15.60
CA ALA A 189 -14.99 -7.91 16.68
C ALA A 189 -14.83 -9.44 16.61
N GLN A 190 -14.89 -10.02 15.40
CA GLN A 190 -14.74 -11.47 15.18
C GLN A 190 -13.33 -12.00 15.50
N VAL A 191 -12.29 -11.19 15.28
CA VAL A 191 -10.91 -11.59 15.58
C VAL A 191 -10.67 -11.56 17.09
N VAL A 192 -11.15 -10.54 17.78
CA VAL A 192 -11.05 -10.44 19.24
C VAL A 192 -11.75 -11.63 19.91
N GLU A 193 -12.97 -11.97 19.46
CA GLU A 193 -13.72 -13.10 19.99
C GLU A 193 -13.02 -14.45 19.75
N LYS A 194 -12.40 -14.64 18.55
CA LYS A 194 -11.62 -15.86 18.28
C LYS A 194 -10.36 -15.96 19.13
N SER A 195 -9.67 -14.85 19.38
CA SER A 195 -8.49 -14.81 20.23
C SER A 195 -8.85 -15.19 21.69
N TYR A 196 -9.91 -14.58 22.23
CA TYR A 196 -10.42 -14.93 23.57
C TYR A 196 -10.79 -16.42 23.69
N ARG A 197 -11.49 -16.98 22.71
CA ARG A 197 -11.86 -18.40 22.73
C ARG A 197 -10.65 -19.32 22.68
N LYS A 198 -9.59 -18.93 21.95
CA LYS A 198 -8.35 -19.72 21.87
C LYS A 198 -7.57 -19.67 23.18
N GLU A 199 -7.42 -18.49 23.79
CA GLU A 199 -6.76 -18.35 25.08
C GLU A 199 -7.50 -19.09 26.21
N THR A 200 -8.83 -19.01 26.21
CA THR A 200 -9.67 -19.71 27.19
C THR A 200 -9.55 -21.23 27.02
N ALA A 201 -9.49 -21.75 25.81
CA ALA A 201 -9.30 -23.17 25.56
C ALA A 201 -7.91 -23.65 25.98
N GLU A 202 -6.85 -22.86 25.76
CA GLU A 202 -5.49 -23.20 26.19
C GLU A 202 -5.30 -23.18 27.72
N ILE A 203 -6.07 -22.35 28.43
CA ILE A 203 -6.09 -22.33 29.92
C ILE A 203 -6.79 -23.57 30.46
N LEU A 204 -7.95 -23.91 29.91
CA LEU A 204 -8.72 -25.10 30.36
C LEU A 204 -7.98 -26.44 30.13
N THR A 205 -7.16 -26.53 29.09
CA THR A 205 -6.38 -27.75 28.83
C THR A 205 -5.13 -27.88 29.71
N LYS A 206 -4.70 -26.81 30.37
CA LYS A 206 -3.56 -26.85 31.34
C LYS A 206 -3.98 -27.24 32.75
N ASP A 207 -5.22 -27.01 33.14
CA ASP A 207 -5.73 -27.35 34.48
C ASP A 207 -6.13 -28.82 34.61
N ASP A 208 -6.29 -29.55 33.48
CA ASP A 208 -6.61 -31.00 33.48
C ASP A 208 -5.35 -31.91 33.58
N CYS A 209 -4.16 -31.34 33.78
CA CYS A 209 -2.88 -32.08 33.87
C CYS A 209 -2.22 -32.01 35.27
N VAL A 210 -3.00 -31.85 36.34
CA VAL A 210 -2.48 -31.91 37.72
C VAL A 210 -3.07 -33.10 38.47
#